data_2f21cae23ccc45e892b0340e472daaf0
#
_entry.id   2f21cae23ccc45e892b0340e472daaf0
#
_cell.length_a   1.000
_cell.length_b   1.000
_cell.length_c   1.000
_cell.angle_alpha   90.00
_cell.angle_beta   90.00
_cell.angle_gamma   90.00
#
_symmetry.space_group_name_H-M   'P 1'
#
loop_
_entity.id
_entity.type
_entity.pdbx_description
1 polymer ?
#
loop_
_entity_poly.entity_id
_entity_poly.type
_entity_poly.pdbx_seq_one_letter_code
_entity_poly.pdbx_strand_id
1 'polypeptide(L)'
;MHYLEKVGMTPYIYARPRQISGGQMQRVAIARALAMDPEVLLFDEPTSALDPEMVGEVLSVMRSLAQEGMTMLVVTHEMAFARDVSNHEVYMNNGVICEEGTPAELIGNPQKQETKDFLSRFRNN
;
A
#
# COMPACT_ATOMS: atom_id res chain seq x y z
N MET A 1 8.70 8.11 -19.44
CA MET A 1 9.36 6.78 -19.59
C MET A 1 9.85 6.24 -18.26
N HIS A 2 10.72 6.98 -17.59
CA HIS A 2 11.33 6.53 -16.32
C HIS A 2 10.29 6.08 -15.27
N TYR A 3 9.23 6.88 -15.06
CA TYR A 3 8.24 6.55 -14.04
C TYR A 3 7.35 5.37 -14.44
N LEU A 4 7.08 5.21 -15.74
CA LEU A 4 6.34 4.04 -16.22
C LEU A 4 7.14 2.77 -16.08
N GLU A 5 8.46 2.82 -16.24
CA GLU A 5 9.34 1.70 -15.97
C GLU A 5 9.28 1.28 -14.51
N LYS A 6 9.31 2.25 -13.58
CA LYS A 6 9.25 1.97 -12.13
C LYS A 6 7.99 1.21 -11.73
N VAL A 7 6.88 1.45 -12.41
CA VAL A 7 5.61 0.80 -12.09
C VAL A 7 5.29 -0.38 -13.01
N GLY A 8 6.22 -0.75 -13.92
CA GLY A 8 6.06 -1.89 -14.81
C GLY A 8 5.08 -1.66 -15.93
N MET A 9 4.90 -0.41 -16.37
CA MET A 9 3.92 -0.04 -17.39
C MET A 9 4.51 0.33 -18.73
N THR A 10 5.82 0.07 -18.95
CA THR A 10 6.48 0.38 -20.22
C THR A 10 5.74 -0.18 -21.45
N PRO A 11 5.22 -1.42 -21.43
CA PRO A 11 4.49 -1.93 -22.59
C PRO A 11 3.20 -1.19 -22.93
N TYR A 12 2.71 -0.35 -22.00
CA TYR A 12 1.42 0.33 -22.12
C TYR A 12 1.55 1.83 -22.34
N ILE A 13 2.74 2.32 -22.77
CA ILE A 13 3.02 3.74 -22.95
C ILE A 13 1.97 4.43 -23.81
N TYR A 14 1.50 3.78 -24.87
CA TYR A 14 0.54 4.34 -25.83
C TYR A 14 -0.89 3.85 -25.59
N ALA A 15 -1.14 3.09 -24.53
CA ALA A 15 -2.46 2.60 -24.23
C ALA A 15 -3.36 3.73 -23.70
N ARG A 16 -4.65 3.64 -24.03
CA ARG A 16 -5.66 4.56 -23.49
C ARG A 16 -6.20 3.99 -22.19
N PRO A 17 -6.75 4.85 -21.28
CA PRO A 17 -7.25 4.36 -19.98
C PRO A 17 -8.20 3.16 -20.07
N ARG A 18 -9.09 3.13 -21.08
CA ARG A 18 -10.04 2.02 -21.26
C ARG A 18 -9.38 0.71 -21.72
N GLN A 19 -8.11 0.75 -22.11
CA GLN A 19 -7.37 -0.41 -22.59
C GLN A 19 -6.55 -1.09 -21.52
N ILE A 20 -6.57 -0.56 -20.28
CA ILE A 20 -5.78 -1.10 -19.19
C ILE A 20 -6.68 -1.53 -18.03
N SER A 21 -6.20 -2.48 -17.23
CA SER A 21 -6.91 -3.00 -16.07
C SER A 21 -6.94 -1.99 -14.92
N GLY A 22 -7.75 -2.29 -13.89
CA GLY A 22 -7.79 -1.48 -12.67
C GLY A 22 -6.44 -1.41 -11.97
N GLY A 23 -5.72 -2.53 -11.88
CA GLY A 23 -4.38 -2.57 -11.31
C GLY A 23 -3.38 -1.77 -12.12
N GLN A 24 -3.49 -1.84 -13.45
CA GLN A 24 -2.64 -1.06 -14.34
C GLN A 24 -2.94 0.43 -14.21
N MET A 25 -4.22 0.81 -14.11
CA MET A 25 -4.61 2.20 -13.85
C MET A 25 -4.03 2.71 -12.54
N GLN A 26 -4.04 1.87 -11.50
CA GLN A 26 -3.47 2.23 -10.21
C GLN A 26 -1.97 2.45 -10.30
N ARG A 27 -1.26 1.61 -11.06
CA ARG A 27 0.18 1.78 -11.28
C ARG A 27 0.49 3.06 -12.05
N VAL A 28 -0.34 3.43 -13.02
CA VAL A 28 -0.21 4.71 -13.74
C VAL A 28 -0.43 5.89 -12.79
N ALA A 29 -1.41 5.78 -11.89
CA ALA A 29 -1.64 6.82 -10.88
C ALA A 29 -0.41 7.02 -9.98
N ILE A 30 0.26 5.94 -9.61
CA ILE A 30 1.51 6.02 -8.85
C ILE A 30 2.58 6.73 -9.66
N ALA A 31 2.73 6.38 -10.95
CA ALA A 31 3.70 7.03 -11.84
C ALA A 31 3.44 8.53 -11.97
N ARG A 32 2.17 8.95 -12.05
CA ARG A 32 1.79 10.36 -12.09
C ARG A 32 2.25 11.10 -10.82
N ALA A 33 2.03 10.48 -9.67
CA ALA A 33 2.44 11.05 -8.40
C ALA A 33 3.97 11.18 -8.34
N LEU A 34 4.70 10.15 -8.77
CA LEU A 34 6.17 10.16 -8.80
C LEU A 34 6.72 11.23 -9.74
N ALA A 35 6.02 11.53 -10.84
CA ALA A 35 6.45 12.54 -11.80
C ALA A 35 6.50 13.95 -11.21
N MET A 36 5.82 14.17 -10.09
CA MET A 36 5.87 15.44 -9.36
C MET A 36 7.07 15.54 -8.43
N ASP A 37 7.91 14.52 -8.38
CA ASP A 37 9.09 14.44 -7.51
C ASP A 37 8.74 14.70 -6.04
N PRO A 38 7.81 13.94 -5.45
CA PRO A 38 7.32 14.21 -4.11
C PRO A 38 8.31 13.78 -3.03
N GLU A 39 8.27 14.47 -1.89
CA GLU A 39 9.01 14.04 -0.71
C GLU A 39 8.28 12.91 0.03
N VAL A 40 6.94 12.92 -0.03
CA VAL A 40 6.09 11.93 0.62
C VAL A 40 4.99 11.49 -0.34
N LEU A 41 4.77 10.18 -0.44
CA LEU A 41 3.63 9.62 -1.16
C LEU A 41 2.55 9.20 -0.19
N LEU A 42 1.30 9.55 -0.49
CA LEU A 42 0.14 9.17 0.29
C LEU A 42 -0.69 8.14 -0.48
N PHE A 43 -0.98 7.01 0.16
CA PHE A 43 -1.81 5.96 -0.41
C PHE A 43 -3.04 5.75 0.48
N ASP A 44 -4.23 5.86 -0.10
CA ASP A 44 -5.48 5.63 0.62
C ASP A 44 -6.15 4.38 0.06
N GLU A 45 -5.94 3.25 0.73
CA GLU A 45 -6.48 1.95 0.34
C GLU A 45 -6.26 1.64 -1.15
N PRO A 46 -4.99 1.60 -1.61
CA PRO A 46 -4.69 1.51 -3.04
C PRO A 46 -5.13 0.21 -3.71
N THR A 47 -5.45 -0.82 -2.94
CA THR A 47 -5.85 -2.13 -3.47
C THR A 47 -7.30 -2.49 -3.18
N SER A 48 -8.07 -1.64 -2.48
CA SER A 48 -9.40 -2.00 -1.98
C SER A 48 -10.43 -2.28 -3.09
N ALA A 49 -10.29 -1.63 -4.25
CA ALA A 49 -11.21 -1.78 -5.36
C ALA A 49 -10.70 -2.74 -6.45
N LEU A 50 -9.61 -3.47 -6.17
CA LEU A 50 -8.97 -4.34 -7.16
C LEU A 50 -9.32 -5.81 -6.91
N ASP A 51 -9.36 -6.58 -8.01
CA ASP A 51 -9.44 -8.03 -7.92
C ASP A 51 -8.16 -8.59 -7.26
N PRO A 52 -8.26 -9.71 -6.52
CA PRO A 52 -7.09 -10.30 -5.86
C PRO A 52 -5.87 -10.51 -6.76
N GLU A 53 -6.11 -10.81 -8.04
CA GLU A 53 -5.03 -11.01 -9.00
C GLU A 53 -4.22 -9.75 -9.27
N MET A 54 -4.86 -8.58 -9.13
CA MET A 54 -4.23 -7.28 -9.39
C MET A 54 -3.54 -6.70 -8.15
N VAL A 55 -3.96 -7.13 -6.97
CA VAL A 55 -3.46 -6.61 -5.70
C VAL A 55 -1.95 -6.81 -5.58
N GLY A 56 -1.46 -8.00 -5.90
CA GLY A 56 -0.04 -8.33 -5.79
C GLY A 56 0.86 -7.43 -6.61
N GLU A 57 0.41 -7.07 -7.82
CA GLU A 57 1.20 -6.20 -8.70
C GLU A 57 1.36 -4.79 -8.14
N VAL A 58 0.27 -4.23 -7.59
CA VAL A 58 0.31 -2.89 -6.98
C VAL A 58 1.15 -2.90 -5.72
N LEU A 59 0.98 -3.90 -4.85
CA LEU A 59 1.78 -4.03 -3.64
C LEU A 59 3.27 -4.21 -3.95
N SER A 60 3.58 -4.93 -5.02
CA SER A 60 4.97 -5.12 -5.47
C SER A 60 5.62 -3.78 -5.84
N VAL A 61 4.90 -2.93 -6.56
CA VAL A 61 5.39 -1.59 -6.90
C VAL A 61 5.63 -0.77 -5.63
N MET A 62 4.69 -0.78 -4.70
CA MET A 62 4.82 -0.05 -3.44
C MET A 62 6.00 -0.56 -2.62
N ARG A 63 6.21 -1.88 -2.61
CA ARG A 63 7.34 -2.51 -1.92
C ARG A 63 8.66 -2.04 -2.50
N SER A 64 8.77 -1.97 -3.83
CA SER A 64 9.96 -1.48 -4.51
C SER A 64 10.26 -0.04 -4.16
N LEU A 65 9.23 0.81 -4.09
CA LEU A 65 9.40 2.21 -3.70
C LEU A 65 9.91 2.34 -2.26
N ALA A 66 9.40 1.50 -1.36
CA ALA A 66 9.86 1.48 0.02
C ALA A 66 11.34 1.09 0.10
N GLN A 67 11.75 0.10 -0.69
CA GLN A 67 13.14 -0.34 -0.75
C GLN A 67 14.08 0.74 -1.28
N GLU A 68 13.58 1.62 -2.15
CA GLU A 68 14.33 2.76 -2.66
C GLU A 68 14.42 3.93 -1.67
N GLY A 69 13.76 3.82 -0.51
CA GLY A 69 13.81 4.84 0.53
C GLY A 69 12.73 5.90 0.43
N MET A 70 11.71 5.69 -0.40
CA MET A 70 10.58 6.63 -0.52
C MET A 70 9.80 6.68 0.78
N THR A 71 9.56 7.90 1.29
CA THR A 71 8.70 8.09 2.45
C THR A 71 7.25 7.96 2.02
N MET A 72 6.50 7.07 2.67
CA MET A 72 5.11 6.79 2.32
C MET A 72 4.24 6.74 3.56
N LEU A 73 3.04 7.29 3.44
CA LEU A 73 1.96 7.09 4.41
C LEU A 73 0.88 6.27 3.71
N VAL A 74 0.59 5.08 4.24
CA VAL A 74 -0.28 4.12 3.58
C VAL A 74 -1.44 3.74 4.50
N VAL A 75 -2.67 3.93 4.02
CA VAL A 75 -3.87 3.40 4.66
C VAL A 75 -4.22 2.10 3.93
N THR A 76 -4.24 0.99 4.65
CA THR A 76 -4.43 -0.31 4.02
C THR A 76 -5.02 -1.34 4.99
N HIS A 77 -5.69 -2.35 4.44
CA HIS A 77 -6.11 -3.55 5.14
C HIS A 77 -5.20 -4.75 4.78
N GLU A 78 -4.16 -4.52 3.99
CA GLU A 78 -3.20 -5.56 3.60
C GLU A 78 -2.18 -5.76 4.73
N MET A 79 -2.52 -6.63 5.68
CA MET A 79 -1.74 -6.76 6.91
C MET A 79 -0.35 -7.38 6.70
N ALA A 80 -0.23 -8.34 5.79
CA ALA A 80 1.08 -8.92 5.49
C ALA A 80 2.02 -7.88 4.88
N PHE A 81 1.50 -7.06 3.96
CA PHE A 81 2.26 -5.97 3.37
C PHE A 81 2.68 -4.96 4.44
N ALA A 82 1.75 -4.55 5.29
CA ALA A 82 2.05 -3.59 6.36
C ALA A 82 3.16 -4.15 7.27
N ARG A 83 3.03 -5.40 7.70
CA ARG A 83 4.01 -6.04 8.57
C ARG A 83 5.41 -6.09 7.93
N ASP A 84 5.47 -6.42 6.65
CA ASP A 84 6.74 -6.68 5.98
C ASP A 84 7.45 -5.42 5.48
N VAL A 85 6.70 -4.34 5.23
CA VAL A 85 7.22 -3.17 4.53
C VAL A 85 7.33 -1.94 5.43
N SER A 86 6.39 -1.75 6.36
CA SER A 86 6.39 -0.56 7.20
C SER A 86 7.45 -0.61 8.29
N ASN A 87 7.82 0.56 8.79
CA ASN A 87 8.69 0.70 9.96
C ASN A 87 7.94 1.32 11.14
N HIS A 88 6.74 1.85 10.91
CA HIS A 88 5.86 2.36 11.96
C HIS A 88 4.42 2.15 11.55
N GLU A 89 3.61 1.64 12.46
CA GLU A 89 2.21 1.34 12.18
C GLU A 89 1.30 2.02 13.20
N VAL A 90 0.13 2.43 12.74
CA VAL A 90 -0.90 3.11 13.54
C VAL A 90 -2.23 2.40 13.32
N TYR A 91 -2.86 1.95 14.39
CA TYR A 91 -4.22 1.43 14.32
C TYR A 91 -5.20 2.52 14.74
N MET A 92 -6.09 2.88 13.84
CA MET A 92 -7.14 3.86 14.09
C MET A 92 -8.48 3.16 14.32
N ASN A 93 -9.23 3.63 15.30
CA ASN A 93 -10.55 3.12 15.62
C ASN A 93 -11.42 4.28 16.05
N ASN A 94 -12.63 4.38 15.49
CA ASN A 94 -13.58 5.46 15.81
C ASN A 94 -12.98 6.87 15.65
N GLY A 95 -12.17 7.06 14.62
CA GLY A 95 -11.60 8.37 14.30
C GLY A 95 -10.42 8.81 15.14
N VAL A 96 -9.92 7.95 16.03
CA VAL A 96 -8.77 8.25 16.88
C VAL A 96 -7.70 7.19 16.77
N ILE A 97 -6.47 7.56 17.12
CA ILE A 97 -5.37 6.59 17.20
C ILE A 97 -5.61 5.73 18.45
N CYS A 98 -5.78 4.43 18.23
CA CYS A 98 -6.00 3.46 19.29
C CYS A 98 -4.68 2.93 19.84
N GLU A 99 -3.80 2.53 18.92
CA GLU A 99 -2.50 1.95 19.29
C GLU A 99 -1.51 2.19 18.14
N GLU A 100 -0.23 2.38 18.46
CA GLU A 100 0.81 2.56 17.45
C GLU A 100 2.14 1.97 17.90
N GLY A 101 3.00 1.64 16.95
CA GLY A 101 4.32 1.07 17.22
C GLY A 101 4.96 0.51 15.96
N THR A 102 6.02 -0.26 16.16
CA THR A 102 6.64 -1.00 15.06
C THR A 102 5.75 -2.17 14.65
N PRO A 103 5.97 -2.77 13.47
CA PRO A 103 5.23 -3.98 13.09
C PRO A 103 5.30 -5.09 14.14
N ALA A 104 6.46 -5.30 14.75
CA ALA A 104 6.63 -6.32 15.79
C ALA A 104 5.78 -6.01 17.02
N GLU A 105 5.66 -4.74 17.38
CA GLU A 105 4.85 -4.32 18.53
C GLU A 105 3.37 -4.36 18.23
N LEU A 106 2.93 -3.75 17.13
CA LEU A 106 1.51 -3.57 16.83
C LEU A 106 0.85 -4.85 16.30
N ILE A 107 1.46 -5.48 15.32
CA ILE A 107 0.92 -6.72 14.72
C ILE A 107 1.36 -7.94 15.49
N GLY A 108 2.63 -7.97 15.88
CA GLY A 108 3.20 -9.14 16.56
C GLY A 108 2.80 -9.27 18.01
N ASN A 109 2.56 -8.16 18.70
CA ASN A 109 2.26 -8.17 20.14
C ASN A 109 1.32 -7.01 20.52
N PRO A 110 0.09 -6.95 19.95
CA PRO A 110 -0.85 -5.89 20.27
C PRO A 110 -1.23 -5.89 21.74
N GLN A 111 -1.37 -4.71 22.33
CA GLN A 111 -1.65 -4.56 23.75
C GLN A 111 -3.14 -4.29 24.04
N LYS A 112 -3.82 -3.57 23.16
CA LYS A 112 -5.22 -3.22 23.36
C LYS A 112 -6.15 -4.26 22.77
N GLN A 113 -7.28 -4.49 23.44
CA GLN A 113 -8.25 -5.49 23.01
C GLN A 113 -8.82 -5.17 21.63
N GLU A 114 -9.07 -3.88 21.35
CA GLU A 114 -9.58 -3.44 20.07
C GLU A 114 -8.63 -3.81 18.92
N THR A 115 -7.33 -3.64 19.16
CA THR A 115 -6.29 -4.00 18.18
C THR A 115 -6.26 -5.52 17.96
N LYS A 116 -6.32 -6.28 19.06
CA LYS A 116 -6.35 -7.76 18.99
C LYS A 116 -7.56 -8.25 18.20
N ASP A 117 -8.72 -7.67 18.46
CA ASP A 117 -9.97 -8.04 17.78
C ASP A 117 -9.89 -7.72 16.29
N PHE A 118 -9.38 -6.54 15.94
CA PHE A 118 -9.19 -6.15 14.55
C PHE A 118 -8.26 -7.12 13.83
N LEU A 119 -7.10 -7.41 14.41
CA LEU A 119 -6.11 -8.29 13.78
C LEU A 119 -6.60 -9.73 13.66
N SER A 120 -7.44 -10.18 14.58
CA SER A 120 -7.96 -11.55 14.53
C SER A 120 -8.78 -11.83 13.28
N ARG A 121 -9.41 -10.79 12.71
CA ARG A 121 -10.19 -10.91 11.47
C ARG A 121 -9.32 -11.25 10.27
N PHE A 122 -8.03 -10.91 10.31
CA PHE A 122 -7.10 -11.15 9.21
C PHE A 122 -6.29 -12.44 9.37
N ARG A 123 -6.24 -13.01 10.59
CA ARG A 123 -5.51 -14.25 10.86
C ARG A 123 -6.21 -15.49 10.30
N ASN A 124 -7.52 -15.39 10.11
CA ASN A 124 -8.36 -16.51 9.66
C ASN A 124 -8.60 -16.51 8.16
N ASN A 125 -7.92 -15.64 7.43
CA ASN A 125 -8.07 -15.52 5.98
C ASN A 125 -6.84 -16.05 5.24
#